data_9bdfc7b4cc3ed1437765ad6b5d30f384
#
_entry.id   9bdfc7b4cc3ed1437765ad6b5d30f384
#
_cell.length_a   1.000
_cell.length_b   1.000
_cell.length_c   1.000
_cell.angle_alpha   90.00
_cell.angle_beta   90.00
_cell.angle_gamma   90.00
#
_symmetry.space_group_name_H-M   'P 1'
#
loop_
_entity.id
_entity.type
_entity.pdbx_description
1 polymer ?
#
loop_
_entity_poly.entity_id
_entity_poly.type
_entity_poly.pdbx_seq_one_letter_code
_entity_poly.pdbx_strand_id
1 'polypeptide(L)'
;MQNELSCTACALHAACPGTAVLGEGPAPARIMVIGEAPGAEEAATGRPFVGDAGRRLDQLFKVAGIDRASCYITNLVKHRPPKNRPPYAKEVNACLVWLQKEIERVQPSVVITLGRLPGSLFYPRLSLIRDHGRSRMAEYDGFVFSLIPMYHPAAALHNATLWT
;
A
#
# COMPACT_ATOMS: atom_id res chain seq x y z
N MET A 1 -4.23 1.79 -24.82
CA MET A 1 -3.78 1.47 -23.45
C MET A 1 -4.02 2.72 -22.61
N GLN A 2 -4.93 2.64 -21.63
CA GLN A 2 -5.04 3.75 -20.67
C GLN A 2 -3.72 3.81 -19.91
N ASN A 3 -3.09 4.95 -19.94
CA ASN A 3 -1.91 5.22 -19.13
C ASN A 3 -2.37 5.25 -17.65
N GLU A 4 -1.69 4.53 -16.76
CA GLU A 4 -1.98 4.50 -15.32
C GLU A 4 -2.07 5.91 -14.72
N LEU A 5 -1.24 6.84 -15.21
CA LEU A 5 -1.21 8.25 -14.79
C LEU A 5 -2.47 9.04 -15.17
N SER A 6 -3.20 8.60 -16.20
CA SER A 6 -4.43 9.24 -16.68
C SER A 6 -5.69 8.43 -16.36
N CYS A 7 -5.62 7.54 -15.36
CA CYS A 7 -6.74 6.70 -14.97
C CYS A 7 -7.92 7.52 -14.45
N THR A 8 -9.09 7.31 -15.04
CA THR A 8 -10.37 7.95 -14.67
C THR A 8 -11.42 6.94 -14.20
N ALA A 9 -10.99 5.73 -13.81
CA ALA A 9 -11.88 4.60 -13.53
C ALA A 9 -12.78 4.79 -12.29
N CYS A 10 -12.46 5.73 -11.40
CA CYS A 10 -13.29 6.03 -10.23
C CYS A 10 -13.31 7.53 -9.93
N ALA A 11 -14.23 7.93 -9.03
CA ALA A 11 -14.42 9.34 -8.68
C ALA A 11 -13.22 10.02 -7.99
N LEU A 12 -12.23 9.27 -7.51
CA LEU A 12 -11.09 9.85 -6.81
C LEU A 12 -10.23 10.73 -7.71
N HIS A 13 -10.12 10.44 -9.02
CA HIS A 13 -9.35 11.25 -9.95
C HIS A 13 -9.90 12.68 -10.08
N ALA A 14 -11.21 12.86 -9.97
CA ALA A 14 -11.88 14.16 -10.06
C ALA A 14 -12.04 14.84 -8.69
N ALA A 15 -12.13 14.06 -7.61
CA ALA A 15 -12.43 14.54 -6.27
C ALA A 15 -11.23 15.23 -5.59
N CYS A 16 -10.02 14.88 -5.98
CA CYS A 16 -8.80 15.46 -5.43
C CYS A 16 -7.80 15.67 -6.59
N PRO A 17 -7.78 16.84 -7.20
CA PRO A 17 -6.85 17.12 -8.30
C PRO A 17 -5.41 16.86 -7.85
N GLY A 18 -4.71 16.03 -8.58
CA GLY A 18 -3.35 15.64 -8.29
C GLY A 18 -2.93 14.49 -9.21
N THR A 19 -1.66 14.17 -9.18
CA THR A 19 -1.12 13.07 -9.98
C THR A 19 -1.51 11.73 -9.37
N ALA A 20 -1.83 10.76 -10.20
CA ALA A 20 -1.93 9.37 -9.76
C ALA A 20 -0.59 8.94 -9.15
N VAL A 21 -0.64 8.35 -7.97
CA VAL A 21 0.53 7.87 -7.24
C VAL A 21 0.69 6.38 -7.53
N LEU A 22 1.58 6.09 -8.47
CA LEU A 22 1.91 4.72 -8.85
C LEU A 22 2.86 4.09 -7.84
N GLY A 23 3.01 2.78 -7.90
CA GLY A 23 4.03 2.08 -7.15
C GLY A 23 5.43 2.44 -7.62
N GLU A 24 6.39 2.45 -6.68
CA GLU A 24 7.79 2.79 -6.89
C GLU A 24 8.69 1.67 -6.35
N GLY A 25 9.71 1.32 -7.11
CA GLY A 25 10.71 0.32 -6.74
C GLY A 25 11.08 -0.61 -7.88
N PRO A 26 12.01 -1.55 -7.64
CA PRO A 26 12.41 -2.52 -8.64
C PRO A 26 11.25 -3.48 -8.99
N ALA A 27 11.25 -3.94 -10.22
CA ALA A 27 10.34 -4.98 -10.70
C ALA A 27 11.13 -5.90 -11.65
N PRO A 28 11.47 -7.12 -11.19
CA PRO A 28 10.97 -7.80 -9.99
C PRO A 28 11.54 -7.27 -8.65
N ALA A 29 10.80 -7.53 -7.55
CA ALA A 29 11.26 -7.25 -6.19
C ALA A 29 10.79 -8.36 -5.23
N ARG A 30 11.66 -8.76 -4.31
CA ARG A 30 11.33 -9.79 -3.32
C ARG A 30 10.24 -9.32 -2.36
N ILE A 31 10.28 -8.05 -1.94
CA ILE A 31 9.35 -7.45 -0.97
C ILE A 31 8.48 -6.42 -1.67
N MET A 32 7.18 -6.57 -1.53
CA MET A 32 6.19 -5.59 -1.95
C MET A 32 5.46 -5.04 -0.73
N VAL A 33 5.37 -3.72 -0.61
CA VAL A 33 4.67 -3.05 0.49
C VAL A 33 3.44 -2.36 -0.06
N ILE A 34 2.28 -2.66 0.52
CA ILE A 34 0.99 -2.17 0.05
C ILE A 34 0.30 -1.39 1.16
N GLY A 35 0.16 -0.09 0.97
CA GLY A 35 -0.64 0.79 1.82
C GLY A 35 -2.07 0.94 1.34
N GLU A 36 -2.80 1.84 1.98
CA GLU A 36 -4.22 2.06 1.71
C GLU A 36 -4.45 3.07 0.57
N ALA A 37 -3.94 4.27 0.71
CA ALA A 37 -4.16 5.38 -0.21
C ALA A 37 -3.06 6.44 -0.09
N PRO A 38 -2.80 7.24 -1.15
CA PRO A 38 -1.90 8.38 -1.07
C PRO A 38 -2.42 9.47 -0.12
N GLY A 39 -1.51 10.13 0.58
CA GLY A 39 -1.76 11.37 1.33
C GLY A 39 -1.55 12.62 0.47
N ALA A 40 -1.45 13.78 1.14
CA ALA A 40 -1.30 15.07 0.47
C ALA A 40 0.07 15.21 -0.21
N GLU A 41 1.15 14.85 0.49
CA GLU A 41 2.51 14.94 -0.04
C GLU A 41 2.71 13.96 -1.21
N GLU A 42 2.12 12.76 -1.10
CA GLU A 42 2.15 11.78 -2.18
C GLU A 42 1.42 12.27 -3.43
N ALA A 43 0.22 12.85 -3.27
CA ALA A 43 -0.55 13.40 -4.38
C ALA A 43 0.15 14.60 -5.05
N ALA A 44 0.91 15.39 -4.29
CA ALA A 44 1.67 16.52 -4.81
C ALA A 44 2.94 16.09 -5.56
N THR A 45 3.59 15.00 -5.13
CA THR A 45 4.88 14.55 -5.68
C THR A 45 4.74 13.41 -6.68
N GLY A 46 3.61 12.71 -6.70
CA GLY A 46 3.41 11.49 -7.49
C GLY A 46 4.16 10.26 -6.96
N ARG A 47 4.72 10.32 -5.74
CA ARG A 47 5.54 9.24 -5.16
C ARG A 47 4.88 8.65 -3.91
N PRO A 48 4.88 7.31 -3.73
CA PRO A 48 4.26 6.67 -2.58
C PRO A 48 5.11 6.83 -1.31
N PHE A 49 4.44 7.01 -0.17
CA PHE A 49 5.07 7.03 1.15
C PHE A 49 6.24 8.03 1.28
N VAL A 50 6.00 9.29 0.95
CA VAL A 50 6.96 10.40 1.11
C VAL A 50 6.57 11.35 2.25
N GLY A 51 5.32 11.32 2.72
CA GLY A 51 4.82 12.09 3.85
C GLY A 51 5.20 11.51 5.22
N ASP A 52 4.53 11.94 6.30
CA ASP A 52 4.82 11.52 7.68
C ASP A 52 4.77 10.00 7.86
N ALA A 53 3.77 9.34 7.28
CA ALA A 53 3.66 7.88 7.30
C ALA A 53 4.84 7.22 6.58
N GLY A 54 5.30 7.81 5.48
CA GLY A 54 6.46 7.35 4.72
C GLY A 54 7.76 7.49 5.52
N ARG A 55 7.97 8.63 6.18
CA ARG A 55 9.13 8.84 7.07
C ARG A 55 9.16 7.82 8.22
N ARG A 56 8.00 7.44 8.75
CA ARG A 56 7.90 6.38 9.75
C ARG A 56 8.19 5.00 9.17
N LEU A 57 7.70 4.71 7.96
CA LEU A 57 8.03 3.47 7.26
C LEU A 57 9.55 3.35 7.05
N ASP A 58 10.23 4.43 6.68
CA ASP A 58 11.69 4.45 6.51
C ASP A 58 12.43 4.15 7.82
N GLN A 59 11.94 4.66 8.95
CA GLN A 59 12.48 4.33 10.27
C GLN A 59 12.32 2.85 10.60
N LEU A 60 11.13 2.27 10.31
CA LEU A 60 10.88 0.84 10.50
C LEU A 60 11.77 -0.02 9.62
N PHE A 61 11.95 0.33 8.36
CA PHE A 61 12.87 -0.35 7.45
C PHE A 61 14.30 -0.33 7.98
N LYS A 62 14.76 0.83 8.45
CA LYS A 62 16.10 0.97 9.05
C LYS A 62 16.28 0.04 10.25
N VAL A 63 15.30 -0.01 11.16
CA VAL A 63 15.34 -0.91 12.33
C VAL A 63 15.33 -2.38 11.91
N ALA A 64 14.56 -2.73 10.89
CA ALA A 64 14.46 -4.09 10.37
C ALA A 64 15.65 -4.50 9.47
N GLY A 65 16.58 -3.58 9.17
CA GLY A 65 17.68 -3.86 8.24
C GLY A 65 17.21 -4.04 6.78
N ILE A 66 16.06 -3.46 6.42
CA ILE A 66 15.49 -3.53 5.08
C ILE A 66 15.89 -2.27 4.31
N ASP A 67 16.48 -2.44 3.14
CA ASP A 67 16.73 -1.34 2.21
C ASP A 67 15.44 -0.99 1.46
N ARG A 68 14.93 0.25 1.66
CA ARG A 68 13.75 0.75 0.96
C ARG A 68 13.89 0.63 -0.56
N ALA A 69 15.08 0.90 -1.11
CA ALA A 69 15.33 0.87 -2.54
C ALA A 69 15.23 -0.54 -3.15
N SER A 70 15.30 -1.59 -2.32
CA SER A 70 15.09 -2.98 -2.73
C SER A 70 13.63 -3.43 -2.71
N CYS A 71 12.73 -2.60 -2.18
CA CYS A 71 11.31 -2.89 -2.04
C CYS A 71 10.50 -2.20 -3.14
N TYR A 72 9.41 -2.84 -3.57
CA TYR A 72 8.37 -2.18 -4.35
C TYR A 72 7.27 -1.68 -3.42
N ILE A 73 6.97 -0.39 -3.45
CA ILE A 73 6.04 0.26 -2.52
C ILE A 73 4.88 0.87 -3.28
N THR A 74 3.66 0.57 -2.88
CA THR A 74 2.43 1.03 -3.54
C THR A 74 1.27 1.19 -2.55
N ASN A 75 0.09 1.54 -3.06
CA ASN A 75 -1.17 1.61 -2.34
C ASN A 75 -2.29 0.88 -3.09
N LEU A 76 -3.37 0.52 -2.38
CA LEU A 76 -4.57 -0.06 -2.98
C LEU A 76 -5.20 0.87 -4.02
N VAL A 77 -5.34 2.16 -3.69
CA VAL A 77 -5.84 3.17 -4.63
C VAL A 77 -4.72 4.13 -5.03
N LYS A 78 -4.79 4.63 -6.28
CA LYS A 78 -3.73 5.45 -6.86
C LYS A 78 -4.00 6.95 -6.75
N HIS A 79 -5.20 7.36 -6.35
CA HIS A 79 -5.55 8.76 -6.11
C HIS A 79 -5.92 8.99 -4.66
N ARG A 80 -5.58 10.19 -4.16
CA ARG A 80 -5.86 10.58 -2.78
C ARG A 80 -7.37 10.73 -2.55
N PRO A 81 -7.96 10.06 -1.52
CA PRO A 81 -9.33 10.32 -1.12
C PRO A 81 -9.48 11.70 -0.46
N PRO A 82 -10.63 12.40 -0.65
CA PRO A 82 -10.89 13.67 -0.01
C PRO A 82 -10.69 13.61 1.50
N LYS A 83 -9.96 14.60 2.06
CA LYS A 83 -9.65 14.70 3.50
C LYS A 83 -8.99 13.46 4.10
N ASN A 84 -8.26 12.68 3.27
CA ASN A 84 -7.61 11.43 3.66
C ASN A 84 -8.57 10.40 4.29
N ARG A 85 -9.86 10.39 3.91
CA ARG A 85 -10.78 9.35 4.35
C ARG A 85 -10.34 7.98 3.80
N PRO A 86 -10.73 6.88 4.42
CA PRO A 86 -10.57 5.56 3.79
C PRO A 86 -11.27 5.52 2.43
N PRO A 87 -10.69 4.84 1.43
CA PRO A 87 -11.36 4.66 0.14
C PRO A 87 -12.60 3.78 0.29
N TYR A 88 -13.63 4.08 -0.47
CA TYR A 88 -14.82 3.23 -0.53
C TYR A 88 -14.54 1.94 -1.30
N ALA A 89 -15.30 0.88 -1.02
CA ALA A 89 -15.15 -0.41 -1.69
C ALA A 89 -15.18 -0.29 -3.23
N LYS A 90 -16.07 0.55 -3.78
CA LYS A 90 -16.14 0.81 -5.23
C LYS A 90 -14.87 1.45 -5.80
N GLU A 91 -14.20 2.29 -5.02
CA GLU A 91 -12.96 2.96 -5.42
C GLU A 91 -11.79 1.96 -5.39
N VAL A 92 -11.73 1.13 -4.36
CA VAL A 92 -10.77 0.02 -4.27
C VAL A 92 -10.96 -0.93 -5.45
N ASN A 93 -12.18 -1.42 -5.67
CA ASN A 93 -12.47 -2.38 -6.75
C ASN A 93 -12.09 -1.83 -8.13
N ALA A 94 -12.33 -0.55 -8.39
CA ALA A 94 -11.92 0.09 -9.64
C ALA A 94 -10.38 0.19 -9.80
N CYS A 95 -9.64 0.23 -8.69
CA CYS A 95 -8.18 0.31 -8.69
C CYS A 95 -7.48 -1.06 -8.68
N LEU A 96 -8.17 -2.15 -8.36
CA LEU A 96 -7.54 -3.49 -8.24
C LEU A 96 -6.83 -3.93 -9.52
N VAL A 97 -7.31 -3.53 -10.68
CA VAL A 97 -6.66 -3.83 -11.97
C VAL A 97 -5.20 -3.32 -12.02
N TRP A 98 -4.92 -2.19 -11.38
CA TRP A 98 -3.56 -1.64 -11.32
C TRP A 98 -2.70 -2.40 -10.32
N LEU A 99 -3.24 -2.72 -9.15
CA LEU A 99 -2.53 -3.53 -8.15
C LEU A 99 -2.22 -4.93 -8.70
N GLN A 100 -3.14 -5.55 -9.42
CA GLN A 100 -2.93 -6.84 -10.08
C GLN A 100 -1.76 -6.79 -11.06
N LYS A 101 -1.71 -5.77 -11.94
CA LYS A 101 -0.59 -5.56 -12.87
C LYS A 101 0.73 -5.30 -12.15
N GLU A 102 0.71 -4.60 -11.00
CA GLU A 102 1.90 -4.39 -10.19
C GLU A 102 2.39 -5.73 -9.60
N ILE A 103 1.51 -6.56 -9.01
CA ILE A 103 1.86 -7.89 -8.48
C ILE A 103 2.43 -8.78 -9.58
N GLU A 104 1.78 -8.81 -10.75
CA GLU A 104 2.23 -9.58 -11.91
C GLU A 104 3.63 -9.18 -12.38
N ARG A 105 3.93 -7.88 -12.41
CA ARG A 105 5.22 -7.34 -12.82
C ARG A 105 6.30 -7.53 -11.75
N VAL A 106 5.95 -7.32 -10.48
CA VAL A 106 6.88 -7.37 -9.34
C VAL A 106 7.19 -8.79 -8.90
N GLN A 107 6.24 -9.71 -9.03
CA GLN A 107 6.35 -11.12 -8.62
C GLN A 107 6.92 -11.27 -7.19
N PRO A 108 6.32 -10.64 -6.18
CA PRO A 108 6.87 -10.63 -4.83
C PRO A 108 6.76 -12.02 -4.18
N SER A 109 7.77 -12.42 -3.42
CA SER A 109 7.68 -13.59 -2.52
C SER A 109 7.19 -13.19 -1.13
N VAL A 110 7.24 -11.91 -0.77
CA VAL A 110 6.75 -11.35 0.49
C VAL A 110 5.92 -10.10 0.21
N VAL A 111 4.69 -10.08 0.73
CA VAL A 111 3.81 -8.91 0.70
C VAL A 111 3.59 -8.41 2.13
N ILE A 112 3.97 -7.17 2.39
CA ILE A 112 3.72 -6.47 3.65
C ILE A 112 2.55 -5.53 3.42
N THR A 113 1.46 -5.68 4.17
CA THR A 113 0.32 -4.79 4.09
C THR A 113 0.28 -3.85 5.28
N LEU A 114 0.10 -2.55 5.01
CA LEU A 114 0.08 -1.50 6.02
C LEU A 114 -1.36 -1.04 6.27
N GLY A 115 -1.94 -1.51 7.36
CA GLY A 115 -3.32 -1.25 7.75
C GLY A 115 -4.27 -2.41 7.47
N ARG A 116 -5.49 -2.26 7.99
CA ARG A 116 -6.51 -3.31 7.92
C ARG A 116 -7.01 -3.53 6.48
N LEU A 117 -7.28 -2.45 5.75
CA LEU A 117 -7.92 -2.53 4.44
C LEU A 117 -7.06 -3.28 3.42
N PRO A 118 -5.75 -2.95 3.21
CA PRO A 118 -4.91 -3.71 2.30
C PRO A 118 -4.70 -5.16 2.75
N GLY A 119 -4.59 -5.41 4.06
CA GLY A 119 -4.45 -6.78 4.57
C GLY A 119 -5.70 -7.63 4.35
N SER A 120 -6.90 -7.03 4.48
CA SER A 120 -8.17 -7.73 4.29
C SER A 120 -8.43 -8.14 2.84
N LEU A 121 -7.77 -7.52 1.87
CA LEU A 121 -7.84 -7.94 0.46
C LEU A 121 -7.33 -9.38 0.29
N PHE A 122 -6.22 -9.71 0.96
CA PHE A 122 -5.57 -11.01 0.86
C PHE A 122 -6.01 -11.99 1.96
N TYR A 123 -6.51 -11.47 3.06
CA TYR A 123 -7.01 -12.25 4.19
C TYR A 123 -8.28 -11.62 4.77
N PRO A 124 -9.48 -11.99 4.27
CA PRO A 124 -10.76 -11.38 4.66
C PRO A 124 -11.08 -11.44 6.17
N ARG A 125 -10.54 -12.43 6.90
CA ARG A 125 -10.71 -12.61 8.35
C ARG A 125 -9.61 -11.92 9.17
N LEU A 126 -8.87 -10.97 8.59
CA LEU A 126 -7.78 -10.25 9.24
C LEU A 126 -8.25 -9.53 10.51
N SER A 127 -7.52 -9.76 11.60
CA SER A 127 -7.55 -8.97 12.82
C SER A 127 -6.15 -8.47 13.11
N LEU A 128 -5.88 -7.17 12.94
CA LEU A 128 -4.54 -6.63 13.19
C LEU A 128 -4.06 -6.83 14.62
N ILE A 129 -4.97 -6.85 15.60
CA ILE A 129 -4.62 -7.13 17.00
C ILE A 129 -3.99 -8.53 17.15
N ARG A 130 -4.49 -9.51 16.41
CA ARG A 130 -4.02 -10.90 16.48
C ARG A 130 -2.92 -11.20 15.47
N ASP A 131 -3.03 -10.61 14.27
CA ASP A 131 -2.29 -11.05 13.10
C ASP A 131 -1.10 -10.13 12.74
N HIS A 132 -0.94 -8.98 13.43
CA HIS A 132 0.16 -8.05 13.21
C HIS A 132 1.52 -8.75 13.30
N GLY A 133 2.37 -8.54 12.29
CA GLY A 133 3.72 -9.11 12.23
C GLY A 133 3.79 -10.63 12.02
N ARG A 134 2.65 -11.31 11.91
CA ARG A 134 2.63 -12.78 11.71
C ARG A 134 2.55 -13.11 10.23
N SER A 135 3.55 -13.85 9.77
CA SER A 135 3.59 -14.36 8.40
C SER A 135 2.57 -15.48 8.18
N ARG A 136 1.93 -15.46 7.02
CA ARG A 136 1.08 -16.54 6.52
C ARG A 136 1.16 -16.64 5.00
N MET A 137 0.94 -17.83 4.44
CA MET A 137 0.79 -17.95 3.00
C MET A 137 -0.55 -17.38 2.55
N ALA A 138 -0.52 -16.64 1.47
CA ALA A 138 -1.68 -16.08 0.80
C ALA A 138 -1.56 -16.28 -0.71
N GLU A 139 -2.70 -16.32 -1.37
CA GLU A 139 -2.81 -16.38 -2.83
C GLU A 139 -3.68 -15.22 -3.32
N TYR A 140 -3.26 -14.61 -4.40
CA TYR A 140 -4.03 -13.58 -5.08
C TYR A 140 -3.80 -13.70 -6.58
N ASP A 141 -4.87 -13.99 -7.32
CA ASP A 141 -4.88 -14.12 -8.79
C ASP A 141 -3.77 -15.05 -9.33
N GLY A 142 -3.61 -16.21 -8.67
CA GLY A 142 -2.60 -17.23 -9.04
C GLY A 142 -1.19 -16.95 -8.52
N PHE A 143 -0.94 -15.80 -7.86
CA PHE A 143 0.34 -15.50 -7.23
C PHE A 143 0.31 -15.91 -5.76
N VAL A 144 1.30 -16.70 -5.35
CA VAL A 144 1.46 -17.18 -3.96
C VAL A 144 2.64 -16.46 -3.31
N PHE A 145 2.40 -15.89 -2.13
CA PHE A 145 3.42 -15.15 -1.38
C PHE A 145 3.19 -15.28 0.13
N SER A 146 4.22 -14.92 0.88
CA SER A 146 4.13 -14.76 2.34
C SER A 146 3.53 -13.39 2.64
N LEU A 147 2.33 -13.35 3.24
CA LEU A 147 1.64 -12.13 3.68
C LEU A 147 2.02 -11.79 5.11
N ILE A 148 2.44 -10.55 5.35
CA ILE A 148 2.74 -10.01 6.68
C ILE A 148 1.89 -8.76 6.91
N PRO A 149 0.75 -8.86 7.61
CA PRO A 149 -0.06 -7.68 7.93
C PRO A 149 0.57 -6.88 9.07
N MET A 150 0.65 -5.58 8.88
CA MET A 150 1.21 -4.63 9.84
C MET A 150 0.22 -3.51 10.14
N TYR A 151 0.32 -2.89 11.31
CA TYR A 151 -0.36 -1.62 11.55
C TYR A 151 0.11 -0.57 10.55
N HIS A 152 -0.78 0.34 10.18
CA HIS A 152 -0.38 1.45 9.33
C HIS A 152 0.56 2.39 10.10
N PRO A 153 1.68 2.86 9.50
CA PRO A 153 2.64 3.73 10.21
C PRO A 153 2.02 5.00 10.80
N ALA A 154 0.96 5.55 10.20
CA ALA A 154 0.22 6.69 10.75
C ALA A 154 -0.50 6.37 12.07
N ALA A 155 -0.87 5.13 12.34
CA ALA A 155 -1.50 4.75 13.61
C ALA A 155 -0.57 5.00 14.80
N ALA A 156 0.72 4.89 14.60
CA ALA A 156 1.73 5.13 15.61
C ALA A 156 1.98 6.64 15.89
N LEU A 157 1.56 7.53 14.99
CA LEU A 157 1.60 8.97 15.23
C LEU A 157 0.60 9.38 16.33
N HIS A 158 -0.44 8.57 16.55
CA HIS A 158 -1.50 8.83 17.53
C HIS A 158 -1.42 7.94 18.77
N ASN A 159 -0.55 6.92 18.77
CA ASN A 159 -0.42 5.99 19.89
C ASN A 159 1.00 5.45 20.02
N ALA A 160 1.79 6.07 20.92
CA ALA A 160 3.20 5.71 21.15
C ALA A 160 3.39 4.27 21.68
N THR A 161 2.35 3.65 22.27
CA THR A 161 2.43 2.28 22.80
C THR A 161 2.47 1.20 21.72
N LEU A 162 2.21 1.54 20.46
CA LEU A 162 2.33 0.61 19.33
C LEU A 162 3.79 0.35 18.89
N TRP A 163 4.77 0.96 19.58
CA TRP A 163 6.21 0.87 19.25
C TRP A 163 7.01 0.01 20.24
N THR A 164 6.39 -0.47 21.30
CA THR A 164 6.96 -1.40 22.27
C THR A 164 6.47 -2.81 22.01
#